data_bcb83d8045852876716bb8c24aeb6553
#
_entry.id   bcb83d8045852876716bb8c24aeb6553
#
_cell.length_a   1.000
_cell.length_b   1.000
_cell.length_c   1.000
_cell.angle_alpha   90.00
_cell.angle_beta   90.00
_cell.angle_gamma   90.00
#
_symmetry.space_group_name_H-M   'P 1'
#
loop_
_entity.id
_entity.type
_entity.pdbx_description
1 polymer ?
#
loop_
_entity_poly.entity_id
_entity_poly.type
_entity_poly.pdbx_seq_one_letter_code
_entity_poly.pdbx_strand_id
1 'polypeptide(L)'
;IHMYSTKKNAERGFTLLEILLVVAAIGILAGIVIVALNPAKQLGDTRNAQRRSDVNAILNAIHQYAIDSNGSFPSDIDSVTTSSQVLGTASSGADTTCTATTTVAAAVDLTSTLVSKYIVGIPFDPSTGSAANSDYYVNKDANGRITVGSCDPESSAVITIKR
;
A
#
# COMPACT_ATOMS: atom_id res chain seq x y z
N ILE A 1 -14.76 58.29 55.53
CA ILE A 1 -14.39 56.90 55.24
C ILE A 1 -15.36 56.34 54.24
N HIS A 2 -14.95 56.23 52.93
CA HIS A 2 -15.76 55.63 51.88
C HIS A 2 -15.49 54.14 51.82
N MET A 3 -16.49 53.36 52.20
CA MET A 3 -16.48 51.92 52.02
C MET A 3 -16.77 51.54 50.54
N TYR A 4 -15.76 51.02 49.82
CA TYR A 4 -16.00 50.45 48.52
C TYR A 4 -16.62 49.05 48.68
N SER A 5 -17.90 48.91 48.27
CA SER A 5 -18.56 47.60 48.17
C SER A 5 -18.18 46.94 46.86
N THR A 6 -17.32 45.93 46.92
CA THR A 6 -17.01 45.06 45.79
C THR A 6 -18.18 44.12 45.51
N LYS A 7 -18.91 44.37 44.42
CA LYS A 7 -19.88 43.42 43.87
C LYS A 7 -19.15 42.16 43.48
N LYS A 8 -19.31 41.07 44.24
CA LYS A 8 -18.94 39.73 43.80
C LYS A 8 -19.83 39.33 42.63
N ASN A 9 -19.27 39.25 41.41
CA ASN A 9 -19.94 38.62 40.29
C ASN A 9 -20.09 37.14 40.63
N ALA A 10 -21.33 36.65 40.74
CA ALA A 10 -21.59 35.22 40.90
C ALA A 10 -21.16 34.50 39.61
N GLU A 11 -20.08 33.78 39.67
CA GLU A 11 -19.67 32.92 38.60
C GLU A 11 -20.69 31.77 38.45
N ARG A 12 -21.39 31.74 37.31
CA ARG A 12 -22.34 30.69 37.00
C ARG A 12 -21.54 29.47 36.50
N GLY A 13 -21.49 28.43 37.33
CA GLY A 13 -20.96 27.12 36.90
C GLY A 13 -21.94 26.41 35.96
N PHE A 14 -21.40 25.53 35.12
CA PHE A 14 -22.22 24.69 34.24
C PHE A 14 -23.07 23.71 35.06
N THR A 15 -24.28 23.46 34.60
CA THR A 15 -25.16 22.46 35.22
C THR A 15 -24.76 21.05 34.73
N LEU A 16 -24.99 20.04 35.56
CA LEU A 16 -24.77 18.65 35.21
C LEU A 16 -25.57 18.23 33.97
N LEU A 17 -26.82 18.73 33.88
CA LEU A 17 -27.70 18.48 32.74
C LEU A 17 -27.18 19.09 31.45
N GLU A 18 -26.57 20.27 31.47
CA GLU A 18 -25.99 20.93 30.31
C GLU A 18 -24.79 20.16 29.74
N ILE A 19 -23.90 19.68 30.60
CA ILE A 19 -22.77 18.83 30.19
C ILE A 19 -23.26 17.51 29.65
N LEU A 20 -24.24 16.88 30.28
CA LEU A 20 -24.81 15.61 29.86
C LEU A 20 -25.45 15.68 28.47
N LEU A 21 -26.19 16.78 28.20
CA LEU A 21 -26.81 17.03 26.90
C LEU A 21 -25.76 17.23 25.80
N VAL A 22 -24.71 18.01 26.08
CA VAL A 22 -23.62 18.25 25.12
C VAL A 22 -22.87 16.94 24.79
N VAL A 23 -22.51 16.14 25.81
CA VAL A 23 -21.82 14.86 25.58
C VAL A 23 -22.70 13.90 24.80
N ALA A 24 -24.01 13.84 25.07
CA ALA A 24 -24.93 12.99 24.31
C ALA A 24 -25.02 13.45 22.84
N ALA A 25 -25.11 14.76 22.58
CA ALA A 25 -25.13 15.30 21.22
C ALA A 25 -23.84 14.99 20.45
N ILE A 26 -22.67 15.17 21.08
CA ILE A 26 -21.37 14.82 20.48
C ILE A 26 -21.30 13.32 20.18
N GLY A 27 -21.77 12.46 21.09
CA GLY A 27 -21.78 11.00 20.89
C GLY A 27 -22.58 10.57 19.67
N ILE A 28 -23.77 11.16 19.46
CA ILE A 28 -24.60 10.89 18.28
C ILE A 28 -23.89 11.36 17.00
N LEU A 29 -23.36 12.58 16.99
CA LEU A 29 -22.66 13.13 15.83
C LEU A 29 -21.41 12.32 15.47
N ALA A 30 -20.61 11.92 16.47
CA ALA A 30 -19.44 11.08 16.27
C ALA A 30 -19.81 9.72 15.64
N GLY A 31 -20.91 9.10 16.09
CA GLY A 31 -21.40 7.85 15.52
C GLY A 31 -21.75 7.98 14.03
N ILE A 32 -22.45 9.03 13.65
CA ILE A 32 -22.81 9.29 12.24
C ILE A 32 -21.55 9.53 11.38
N VAL A 33 -20.60 10.31 11.87
CA VAL A 33 -19.35 10.62 11.16
C VAL A 33 -18.52 9.36 10.92
N ILE A 34 -18.36 8.50 11.92
CA ILE A 34 -17.58 7.25 11.79
C ILE A 34 -18.17 6.33 10.71
N VAL A 35 -19.49 6.18 10.67
CA VAL A 35 -20.17 5.37 9.64
C VAL A 35 -20.01 6.00 8.25
N ALA A 36 -20.13 7.34 8.14
CA ALA A 36 -20.02 8.03 6.86
C ALA A 36 -18.61 7.99 6.25
N LEU A 37 -17.55 8.01 7.08
CA LEU A 37 -16.17 8.06 6.61
C LEU A 37 -15.61 6.70 6.17
N ASN A 38 -16.18 5.58 6.62
CA ASN A 38 -15.68 4.22 6.37
C ASN A 38 -14.14 4.09 6.48
N PRO A 39 -13.56 4.10 7.70
CA PRO A 39 -12.11 4.14 7.90
C PRO A 39 -11.36 2.97 7.23
N ALA A 40 -11.98 1.79 7.19
CA ALA A 40 -11.38 0.61 6.56
C ALA A 40 -11.12 0.83 5.06
N LYS A 41 -12.07 1.44 4.35
CA LYS A 41 -11.89 1.79 2.94
C LYS A 41 -10.76 2.80 2.74
N GLN A 42 -10.69 3.84 3.58
CA GLN A 42 -9.63 4.86 3.48
C GLN A 42 -8.24 4.28 3.71
N LEU A 43 -8.10 3.35 4.68
CA LEU A 43 -6.85 2.62 4.89
C LEU A 43 -6.49 1.75 3.69
N GLY A 44 -7.45 1.06 3.09
CA GLY A 44 -7.26 0.27 1.87
C GLY A 44 -6.82 1.13 0.69
N ASP A 45 -7.46 2.28 0.48
CA ASP A 45 -7.10 3.22 -0.58
C ASP A 45 -5.68 3.79 -0.39
N THR A 46 -5.28 4.05 0.86
CA THR A 46 -3.91 4.49 1.20
C THR A 46 -2.87 3.40 0.87
N ARG A 47 -3.12 2.15 1.25
CA ARG A 47 -2.24 1.02 0.91
C ARG A 47 -2.18 0.78 -0.59
N ASN A 48 -3.30 0.92 -1.31
CA ASN A 48 -3.31 0.86 -2.76
C ASN A 48 -2.50 1.98 -3.42
N ALA A 49 -2.47 3.18 -2.84
CA ALA A 49 -1.60 4.25 -3.32
C ALA A 49 -0.10 3.90 -3.15
N GLN A 50 0.26 3.28 -2.01
CA GLN A 50 1.61 2.76 -1.78
C GLN A 50 1.95 1.68 -2.81
N ARG A 51 1.09 0.69 -3.04
CA ARG A 51 1.28 -0.37 -4.05
C ARG A 51 1.55 0.20 -5.45
N ARG A 52 0.82 1.24 -5.86
CA ARG A 52 1.06 1.91 -7.15
C ARG A 52 2.44 2.55 -7.21
N SER A 53 2.90 3.15 -6.12
CA SER A 53 4.25 3.71 -6.04
C SER A 53 5.31 2.61 -6.16
N ASP A 54 5.14 1.52 -5.44
CA ASP A 54 6.07 0.39 -5.40
C ASP A 54 6.19 -0.31 -6.75
N VAL A 55 5.06 -0.58 -7.41
CA VAL A 55 5.01 -1.16 -8.76
C VAL A 55 5.74 -0.27 -9.77
N ASN A 56 5.58 1.06 -9.69
CA ASN A 56 6.32 1.99 -10.53
C ASN A 56 7.83 1.97 -10.23
N ALA A 57 8.21 1.91 -8.96
CA ALA A 57 9.62 1.86 -8.56
C ALA A 57 10.30 0.59 -9.07
N ILE A 58 9.66 -0.56 -8.93
CA ILE A 58 10.16 -1.85 -9.45
C ILE A 58 10.31 -1.78 -10.97
N LEU A 59 9.29 -1.35 -11.68
CA LEU A 59 9.32 -1.27 -13.15
C LEU A 59 10.43 -0.35 -13.65
N ASN A 60 10.59 0.82 -13.01
CA ASN A 60 11.65 1.77 -13.36
C ASN A 60 13.04 1.16 -13.10
N ALA A 61 13.25 0.44 -12.00
CA ALA A 61 14.52 -0.23 -11.71
C ALA A 61 14.85 -1.29 -12.78
N ILE A 62 13.89 -2.09 -13.20
CA ILE A 62 14.05 -3.09 -14.26
C ILE A 62 14.43 -2.42 -15.59
N HIS A 63 13.79 -1.31 -15.94
CA HIS A 63 14.12 -0.58 -17.18
C HIS A 63 15.47 0.11 -17.11
N GLN A 64 15.89 0.65 -15.96
CA GLN A 64 17.24 1.21 -15.80
C GLN A 64 18.31 0.13 -15.94
N TYR A 65 18.07 -1.07 -15.38
CA TYR A 65 18.95 -2.22 -15.63
C TYR A 65 19.05 -2.54 -17.14
N ALA A 66 17.92 -2.55 -17.85
CA ALA A 66 17.92 -2.85 -19.28
C ALA A 66 18.69 -1.81 -20.10
N ILE A 67 18.61 -0.52 -19.72
CA ILE A 67 19.40 0.55 -20.37
C ILE A 67 20.90 0.28 -20.21
N ASP A 68 21.35 -0.05 -19.00
CA ASP A 68 22.76 -0.33 -18.70
C ASP A 68 23.23 -1.66 -19.29
N SER A 69 22.31 -2.57 -19.58
CA SER A 69 22.56 -3.92 -20.10
C SER A 69 22.29 -4.05 -21.60
N ASN A 70 22.43 -2.97 -22.37
CA ASN A 70 22.21 -2.93 -23.84
C ASN A 70 20.84 -3.47 -24.27
N GLY A 71 19.78 -3.16 -23.53
CA GLY A 71 18.41 -3.56 -23.82
C GLY A 71 18.01 -4.93 -23.27
N SER A 72 18.91 -5.60 -22.53
CA SER A 72 18.63 -6.92 -21.94
C SER A 72 18.00 -6.77 -20.55
N PHE A 73 16.88 -7.41 -20.30
CA PHE A 73 16.27 -7.50 -18.98
C PHE A 73 16.99 -8.55 -18.09
N PRO A 74 16.80 -8.50 -16.77
CA PRO A 74 17.34 -9.53 -15.87
C PRO A 74 16.96 -10.94 -16.35
N SER A 75 17.96 -11.83 -16.41
CA SER A 75 17.78 -13.21 -16.91
C SER A 75 16.86 -14.05 -16.04
N ASP A 76 16.71 -13.67 -14.78
CA ASP A 76 15.85 -14.35 -13.81
C ASP A 76 14.36 -14.14 -14.08
N ILE A 77 14.01 -13.09 -14.82
CA ILE A 77 12.63 -12.88 -15.31
C ILE A 77 12.44 -13.81 -16.52
N ASP A 78 11.61 -14.83 -16.35
CA ASP A 78 11.33 -15.79 -17.41
C ASP A 78 10.53 -15.19 -18.58
N SER A 79 10.37 -15.99 -19.63
CA SER A 79 9.57 -15.60 -20.82
C SER A 79 8.27 -16.39 -20.91
N VAL A 80 7.79 -16.94 -19.77
CA VAL A 80 6.53 -17.66 -19.71
C VAL A 80 5.38 -16.66 -19.67
N THR A 81 4.67 -16.52 -20.78
CA THR A 81 3.62 -15.51 -20.94
C THR A 81 2.29 -15.85 -20.26
N THR A 82 2.11 -17.10 -19.84
CA THR A 82 0.87 -17.62 -19.24
C THR A 82 0.84 -17.52 -17.72
N SER A 83 2.00 -17.31 -17.09
CA SER A 83 2.13 -17.12 -15.64
C SER A 83 3.13 -16.02 -15.32
N SER A 84 2.96 -15.40 -14.17
CA SER A 84 3.85 -14.37 -13.65
C SER A 84 4.70 -14.92 -12.51
N GLN A 85 5.81 -14.27 -12.22
CA GLN A 85 6.68 -14.62 -11.10
C GLN A 85 6.49 -13.59 -9.99
N VAL A 86 6.25 -14.03 -8.76
CA VAL A 86 6.25 -13.14 -7.59
C VAL A 86 7.68 -12.77 -7.25
N LEU A 87 7.91 -11.52 -6.89
CA LEU A 87 9.22 -11.04 -6.44
C LEU A 87 9.49 -11.50 -5.00
N GLY A 88 10.67 -12.02 -4.75
CA GLY A 88 11.07 -12.45 -3.40
C GLY A 88 12.13 -13.55 -3.42
N THR A 89 12.53 -13.99 -2.24
CA THR A 89 13.59 -15.01 -2.07
C THR A 89 13.05 -16.42 -1.85
N ALA A 90 11.73 -16.61 -1.86
CA ALA A 90 11.12 -17.92 -1.64
C ALA A 90 11.32 -18.84 -2.85
N SER A 91 11.96 -19.97 -2.63
CA SER A 91 12.10 -21.03 -3.66
C SER A 91 10.80 -21.80 -3.89
N SER A 92 9.84 -21.72 -2.98
CA SER A 92 8.49 -22.30 -3.05
C SER A 92 7.55 -21.60 -2.08
N GLY A 93 6.23 -21.71 -2.30
CA GLY A 93 5.23 -21.12 -1.41
C GLY A 93 5.00 -19.62 -1.63
N ALA A 94 5.48 -19.05 -2.73
CA ALA A 94 5.05 -17.73 -3.16
C ALA A 94 3.58 -17.75 -3.54
N ASP A 95 2.94 -16.59 -3.52
CA ASP A 95 1.51 -16.48 -3.82
C ASP A 95 1.22 -16.96 -5.26
N THR A 96 0.35 -17.96 -5.37
CA THR A 96 -0.11 -18.52 -6.66
C THR A 96 -1.48 -17.99 -7.09
N THR A 97 -2.10 -17.11 -6.30
CA THR A 97 -3.49 -16.65 -6.49
C THR A 97 -3.63 -15.15 -6.60
N CYS A 98 -2.70 -14.49 -7.29
CA CYS A 98 -2.78 -13.05 -7.53
C CYS A 98 -4.08 -12.67 -8.25
N THR A 99 -4.72 -11.57 -7.84
CA THR A 99 -6.02 -11.13 -8.38
C THR A 99 -5.99 -10.91 -9.90
N ALA A 100 -4.89 -10.41 -10.45
CA ALA A 100 -4.80 -10.02 -11.86
C ALA A 100 -4.15 -11.10 -12.76
N THR A 101 -3.52 -12.12 -12.19
CA THR A 101 -2.74 -13.12 -12.96
C THR A 101 -2.52 -14.39 -12.15
N THR A 102 -2.25 -15.49 -12.85
CA THR A 102 -1.73 -16.71 -12.21
C THR A 102 -0.23 -16.58 -12.05
N THR A 103 0.28 -16.93 -10.89
CA THR A 103 1.70 -16.90 -10.55
C THR A 103 2.24 -18.31 -10.30
N VAL A 104 3.55 -18.45 -10.37
CA VAL A 104 4.24 -19.72 -10.04
C VAL A 104 4.68 -19.70 -8.58
N ALA A 105 4.77 -20.90 -7.97
CA ALA A 105 5.11 -21.03 -6.55
C ALA A 105 6.57 -20.67 -6.19
N ALA A 106 7.48 -20.62 -7.16
CA ALA A 106 8.83 -20.13 -6.97
C ALA A 106 8.87 -18.61 -7.23
N ALA A 107 9.32 -17.83 -6.26
CA ALA A 107 9.54 -16.41 -6.43
C ALA A 107 10.81 -16.16 -7.28
N VAL A 108 10.88 -14.99 -7.89
CA VAL A 108 12.08 -14.50 -8.58
C VAL A 108 12.83 -13.53 -7.68
N ASP A 109 14.09 -13.82 -7.39
CA ASP A 109 14.93 -12.94 -6.58
C ASP A 109 15.75 -11.99 -7.48
N LEU A 110 15.30 -10.75 -7.56
CA LEU A 110 16.00 -9.67 -8.26
C LEU A 110 16.90 -8.83 -7.33
N THR A 111 17.10 -9.25 -6.09
CA THR A 111 17.87 -8.48 -5.10
C THR A 111 19.30 -8.25 -5.56
N SER A 112 19.99 -9.30 -5.99
CA SER A 112 21.38 -9.21 -6.47
C SER A 112 21.53 -8.37 -7.74
N THR A 113 20.49 -8.29 -8.55
CA THR A 113 20.51 -7.63 -9.86
C THR A 113 20.10 -6.16 -9.76
N LEU A 114 19.12 -5.82 -8.94
CA LEU A 114 18.53 -4.47 -8.90
C LEU A 114 18.92 -3.67 -7.66
N VAL A 115 19.09 -4.32 -6.49
CA VAL A 115 19.32 -3.62 -5.23
C VAL A 115 20.72 -3.01 -5.20
N SER A 116 20.85 -1.89 -4.56
CA SER A 116 22.03 -1.02 -4.43
C SER A 116 22.40 -0.21 -5.68
N LYS A 117 22.00 -0.64 -6.88
CA LYS A 117 22.34 0.08 -8.10
C LYS A 117 21.14 0.85 -8.68
N TYR A 118 19.97 0.24 -8.71
CA TYR A 118 18.77 0.80 -9.34
C TYR A 118 17.63 1.07 -8.35
N ILE A 119 17.61 0.35 -7.24
CA ILE A 119 16.62 0.51 -6.17
C ILE A 119 17.30 0.23 -4.82
N VAL A 120 16.85 0.86 -3.76
CA VAL A 120 17.41 0.68 -2.40
C VAL A 120 17.09 -0.71 -1.84
N GLY A 121 15.93 -1.25 -2.17
CA GLY A 121 15.47 -2.59 -1.80
C GLY A 121 14.20 -2.92 -2.56
N ILE A 122 13.93 -4.20 -2.77
CA ILE A 122 12.66 -4.62 -3.37
C ILE A 122 11.55 -4.32 -2.36
N PRO A 123 10.57 -3.46 -2.70
CA PRO A 123 9.45 -3.21 -1.83
C PRO A 123 8.57 -4.45 -1.70
N PHE A 124 7.82 -4.53 -0.62
CA PHE A 124 6.82 -5.58 -0.39
C PHE A 124 5.49 -4.98 0.02
N ASP A 125 4.43 -5.71 -0.22
CA ASP A 125 3.06 -5.30 0.07
C ASP A 125 2.91 -4.85 1.54
N PRO A 126 2.26 -3.71 1.82
CA PRO A 126 2.16 -3.16 3.17
C PRO A 126 1.28 -3.98 4.13
N SER A 127 0.53 -4.98 3.64
CA SER A 127 -0.35 -5.82 4.45
C SER A 127 0.06 -7.29 4.50
N THR A 128 0.48 -7.86 3.39
CA THR A 128 0.70 -9.31 3.21
C THR A 128 2.12 -9.64 2.80
N GLY A 129 2.88 -8.66 2.29
CA GLY A 129 4.21 -8.87 1.75
C GLY A 129 5.30 -9.11 2.78
N SER A 130 6.35 -9.80 2.34
CA SER A 130 7.58 -10.04 3.07
C SER A 130 8.77 -10.10 2.12
N ALA A 131 10.00 -10.16 2.63
CA ALA A 131 11.18 -10.33 1.79
C ALA A 131 11.18 -11.66 1.02
N ALA A 132 10.56 -12.69 1.57
CA ALA A 132 10.44 -14.01 0.91
C ALA A 132 9.37 -14.02 -0.18
N ASN A 133 8.27 -13.32 0.05
CA ASN A 133 7.14 -13.16 -0.85
C ASN A 133 6.67 -11.71 -0.80
N SER A 134 7.05 -10.91 -1.79
CA SER A 134 6.74 -9.47 -1.76
C SER A 134 5.29 -9.15 -2.07
N ASP A 135 4.51 -10.09 -2.61
CA ASP A 135 3.17 -9.92 -3.17
C ASP A 135 3.11 -8.91 -4.33
N TYR A 136 4.26 -8.65 -4.95
CA TYR A 136 4.37 -8.01 -6.26
C TYR A 136 4.84 -9.03 -7.28
N TYR A 137 4.24 -9.02 -8.46
CA TYR A 137 4.60 -9.94 -9.54
C TYR A 137 5.22 -9.21 -10.73
N VAL A 138 6.03 -9.94 -11.47
CA VAL A 138 6.60 -9.52 -12.75
C VAL A 138 6.29 -10.56 -13.82
N ASN A 139 6.11 -10.09 -15.06
CA ASN A 139 5.97 -10.94 -16.24
C ASN A 139 6.61 -10.24 -17.43
N LYS A 140 7.20 -11.01 -18.32
CA LYS A 140 7.72 -10.55 -19.60
C LYS A 140 6.91 -11.16 -20.74
N ASP A 141 6.28 -10.35 -21.56
CA ASP A 141 5.51 -10.85 -22.70
C ASP A 141 6.39 -11.24 -23.89
N ALA A 142 5.77 -11.89 -24.88
CA ALA A 142 6.47 -12.36 -26.10
C ALA A 142 7.10 -11.21 -26.92
N ASN A 143 6.67 -9.98 -26.74
CA ASN A 143 7.23 -8.80 -27.38
C ASN A 143 8.34 -8.13 -26.55
N GLY A 144 8.72 -8.72 -25.42
CA GLY A 144 9.73 -8.20 -24.51
C GLY A 144 9.26 -7.09 -23.59
N ARG A 145 7.96 -6.84 -23.47
CA ARG A 145 7.42 -5.83 -22.54
C ARG A 145 7.30 -6.41 -21.14
N ILE A 146 7.68 -5.61 -20.16
CA ILE A 146 7.60 -5.98 -18.74
C ILE A 146 6.26 -5.50 -18.16
N THR A 147 5.58 -6.39 -17.49
CA THR A 147 4.41 -6.10 -16.65
C THR A 147 4.79 -6.28 -15.20
N VAL A 148 4.48 -5.31 -14.35
CA VAL A 148 4.62 -5.41 -12.89
C VAL A 148 3.27 -5.09 -12.27
N GLY A 149 2.88 -5.81 -11.23
CA GLY A 149 1.62 -5.56 -10.54
C GLY A 149 1.61 -6.08 -9.11
N SER A 150 0.53 -5.77 -8.38
CA SER A 150 0.28 -6.24 -7.02
C SER A 150 -0.65 -7.44 -7.04
N CYS A 151 -0.40 -8.44 -6.19
CA CYS A 151 -1.23 -9.63 -6.04
C CYS A 151 -2.55 -9.34 -5.35
N ASP A 152 -2.51 -8.65 -4.22
CA ASP A 152 -3.64 -8.47 -3.32
C ASP A 152 -4.04 -6.99 -3.11
N PRO A 153 -4.41 -6.27 -4.18
CA PRO A 153 -4.90 -4.91 -4.02
C PRO A 153 -6.28 -4.91 -3.34
N GLU A 154 -6.50 -3.95 -2.45
CA GLU A 154 -7.75 -3.80 -1.71
C GLU A 154 -8.84 -3.11 -2.53
N SER A 155 -10.09 -3.19 -2.04
CA SER A 155 -11.26 -2.55 -2.66
C SER A 155 -11.52 -3.01 -4.12
N SER A 156 -11.21 -4.26 -4.45
CA SER A 156 -11.33 -4.82 -5.81
C SER A 156 -10.55 -4.02 -6.87
N ALA A 157 -9.50 -3.31 -6.47
CA ALA A 157 -8.63 -2.60 -7.40
C ALA A 157 -7.79 -3.59 -8.21
N VAL A 158 -7.40 -3.19 -9.42
CA VAL A 158 -6.34 -3.85 -10.20
C VAL A 158 -5.19 -2.87 -10.30
N ILE A 159 -4.01 -3.29 -9.82
CA ILE A 159 -2.80 -2.48 -9.83
C ILE A 159 -1.76 -3.22 -10.67
N THR A 160 -1.61 -2.78 -11.90
CA THR A 160 -0.65 -3.32 -12.85
C THR A 160 -0.18 -2.23 -13.80
N ILE A 161 1.09 -2.28 -14.18
CA ILE A 161 1.69 -1.38 -15.16
C ILE A 161 2.50 -2.22 -16.14
N LYS A 162 2.41 -1.88 -17.42
CA LYS A 162 3.11 -2.56 -18.51
C LYS A 162 3.85 -1.57 -19.40
N ARG A 163 5.10 -1.85 -19.67
CA ARG A 163 5.94 -1.10 -20.63
C ARG A 163 6.82 -2.03 -21.45
#